data_9f051c34c2ea360ba280dc67c424d3af
#
_entry.id   9f051c34c2ea360ba280dc67c424d3af
#
_cell.length_a   1.000
_cell.length_b   1.000
_cell.length_c   1.000
_cell.angle_alpha   90.00
_cell.angle_beta   90.00
_cell.angle_gamma   90.00
#
_symmetry.space_group_name_H-M   'P 1'
#
loop_
_entity.id
_entity.type
_entity.pdbx_description
1 polymer ?
#
loop_
_entity_poly.entity_id
_entity_poly.type
_entity_poly.pdbx_seq_one_letter_code
_entity_poly.pdbx_strand_id
1 'polypeptide(L)'
;MHLEEKAAIVLTANSIVQRHPEIIAAQADQDVVMVSIATGYYYGVSDVGRDIWNAIGEPKRVSDLVDDLTRNYEIDAQSCERQTLDFLQELLNEGLVQVKDGPTP
;
A
#
# COMPACT_ATOMS: atom_id res chain seq x y z
N MET A 1 -27.29 -6.76 -8.75
CA MET A 1 -26.70 -6.72 -8.48
C MET A 1 -25.78 -6.64 -8.54
N HIS A 2 -25.26 -6.49 -8.33
CA HIS A 2 -24.29 -6.47 -8.30
C HIS A 2 -23.44 -6.55 -7.72
N LEU A 3 -22.84 -6.71 -7.53
CA LEU A 3 -22.09 -6.94 -6.93
C LEU A 3 -21.06 -6.39 -6.99
N GLU A 4 -20.43 -6.02 -6.65
CA GLU A 4 -19.47 -5.47 -6.69
C GLU A 4 -18.49 -5.97 -6.54
N GLU A 5 -17.70 -6.09 -6.85
CA GLU A 5 -16.77 -6.62 -6.75
C GLU A 5 -15.72 -5.91 -6.63
N LYS A 6 -15.44 -5.38 -5.89
CA LYS A 6 -14.44 -4.70 -5.71
C LYS A 6 -13.35 -5.44 -5.63
N ALA A 7 -12.75 -5.86 -5.20
CA ALA A 7 -11.66 -6.58 -5.00
C ALA A 7 -11.36 -7.49 -6.00
N ALA A 8 -11.63 -7.32 -7.09
CA ALA A 8 -11.24 -8.22 -8.08
C ALA A 8 -9.76 -8.21 -8.31
N ILE A 9 -9.04 -7.22 -7.88
CA ILE A 9 -7.62 -7.15 -8.12
C ILE A 9 -6.89 -7.76 -6.94
N VAL A 10 -6.05 -8.75 -7.22
CA VAL A 10 -5.21 -9.36 -6.20
C VAL A 10 -3.79 -8.95 -6.50
N LEU A 11 -3.14 -8.33 -5.54
CA LEU A 11 -1.79 -7.82 -5.74
C LEU A 11 -0.78 -8.96 -5.74
N THR A 12 0.25 -8.80 -6.54
CA THR A 12 1.37 -9.74 -6.59
C THR A 12 2.66 -8.95 -6.47
N ALA A 13 3.78 -9.65 -6.44
CA ALA A 13 5.07 -9.00 -6.36
C ALA A 13 5.36 -8.10 -7.56
N ASN A 14 4.68 -8.36 -8.68
CA ASN A 14 4.89 -7.54 -9.87
C ASN A 14 3.95 -6.36 -9.96
N SER A 15 3.00 -6.25 -9.07
CA SER A 15 2.06 -5.12 -9.11
C SER A 15 2.78 -3.82 -8.78
N ILE A 16 2.35 -2.74 -9.41
CA ILE A 16 2.87 -1.41 -9.12
C ILE A 16 1.76 -0.64 -8.43
N VAL A 17 2.06 -0.11 -7.26
CA VAL A 17 1.05 0.56 -6.45
C VAL A 17 1.47 1.98 -6.16
N GLN A 18 0.51 2.82 -5.87
CA GLN A 18 0.75 4.20 -5.52
C GLN A 18 -0.37 4.65 -4.60
N ARG A 19 -0.08 5.59 -3.71
CA ARG A 19 -1.13 6.16 -2.88
C ARG A 19 -2.21 6.78 -3.75
N HIS A 20 -3.44 6.63 -3.33
CA HIS A 20 -4.53 7.25 -4.06
C HIS A 20 -4.41 8.76 -3.91
N PRO A 21 -4.56 9.52 -4.99
CA PRO A 21 -4.33 10.97 -4.92
C PRO A 21 -5.32 11.72 -4.04
N GLU A 22 -6.45 11.11 -3.70
CA GLU A 22 -7.42 11.80 -2.86
C GLU A 22 -7.27 11.47 -1.39
N ILE A 23 -6.16 10.89 -1.00
CA ILE A 23 -5.91 10.59 0.39
C ILE A 23 -4.99 11.66 0.96
N ILE A 24 -5.39 12.25 2.06
CA ILE A 24 -4.58 13.25 2.73
C ILE A 24 -3.85 12.56 3.87
N ALA A 25 -2.57 12.77 3.97
CA ALA A 25 -1.78 12.14 4.99
C ALA A 25 -0.97 13.18 5.76
N ALA A 26 -0.79 12.96 7.03
CA ALA A 26 -0.02 13.86 7.88
C ALA A 26 0.82 13.03 8.85
N GLN A 27 2.01 13.53 9.14
CA GLN A 27 2.87 12.90 10.12
C GLN A 27 2.42 13.31 11.51
N ALA A 28 2.33 12.34 12.41
CA ALA A 28 1.99 12.61 13.79
C ALA A 28 3.03 11.87 14.61
N ASP A 29 4.08 12.56 15.01
CA ASP A 29 5.22 11.93 15.66
C ASP A 29 5.84 10.97 14.66
N GLN A 30 5.86 9.70 14.95
CA GLN A 30 6.46 8.74 14.05
C GLN A 30 5.40 7.99 13.26
N ASP A 31 4.16 8.33 13.43
CA ASP A 31 3.08 7.66 12.72
C ASP A 31 2.63 8.51 11.56
N VAL A 32 1.91 7.90 10.64
CA VAL A 32 1.27 8.61 9.55
C VAL A 32 -0.23 8.40 9.71
N VAL A 33 -0.98 9.48 9.67
CA VAL A 33 -2.43 9.40 9.73
C VAL A 33 -2.97 9.79 8.36
N MET A 34 -3.77 8.91 7.78
CA MET A 34 -4.33 9.13 6.46
C MET A 34 -5.82 9.32 6.58
N VAL A 35 -6.37 10.23 5.81
CA VAL A 35 -7.79 10.48 5.80
C VAL A 35 -8.33 10.28 4.41
N SER A 36 -9.35 9.44 4.30
CA SER A 36 -10.01 9.24 3.03
C SER A 36 -11.14 10.24 2.92
N ILE A 37 -11.06 11.13 1.97
CA ILE A 37 -12.10 12.13 1.79
C ILE A 37 -13.39 11.47 1.36
N ALA A 38 -13.28 10.40 0.59
CA ALA A 38 -14.48 9.75 0.08
C ALA A 38 -15.30 9.09 1.17
N THR A 39 -14.66 8.49 2.18
CA THR A 39 -15.40 7.77 3.20
C THR A 39 -15.46 8.53 4.52
N GLY A 40 -14.60 9.49 4.71
CA GLY A 40 -14.52 10.20 5.99
C GLY A 40 -13.80 9.44 7.07
N TYR A 41 -13.26 8.27 6.77
CA TYR A 41 -12.53 7.48 7.75
C TYR A 41 -11.07 7.89 7.75
N TYR A 42 -10.40 7.67 8.87
CA TYR A 42 -8.98 7.90 8.91
C TYR A 42 -8.30 6.64 9.45
N TYR A 43 -7.03 6.52 9.11
CA TYR A 43 -6.26 5.33 9.41
C TYR A 43 -4.89 5.77 9.91
N GLY A 44 -4.33 5.04 10.84
CA GLY A 44 -2.99 5.34 11.32
C GLY A 44 -2.06 4.18 11.05
N VAL A 45 -0.86 4.46 10.61
CA VAL A 45 0.16 3.44 10.42
C VAL A 45 1.46 3.91 11.05
N SER A 46 2.25 2.97 11.54
CA SER A 46 3.53 3.28 12.14
C SER A 46 4.54 2.25 11.72
N ASP A 47 5.78 2.46 12.06
CA ASP A 47 6.88 1.53 11.81
C ASP A 47 6.95 1.15 10.34
N VAL A 48 6.93 -0.13 10.05
CA VAL A 48 7.05 -0.61 8.69
C VAL A 48 5.92 -0.08 7.81
N GLY A 49 4.71 -0.01 8.35
CA GLY A 49 3.58 0.53 7.59
C GLY A 49 3.81 1.98 7.17
N ARG A 50 4.43 2.77 8.06
CA ARG A 50 4.75 4.15 7.71
C ARG A 50 5.78 4.19 6.57
N ASP A 51 6.78 3.32 6.63
CA ASP A 51 7.80 3.30 5.58
C ASP A 51 7.19 2.88 4.25
N ILE A 52 6.28 1.91 4.28
CA ILE A 52 5.61 1.50 3.05
C ILE A 52 4.79 2.66 2.49
N TRP A 53 4.03 3.32 3.36
CA TRP A 53 3.18 4.42 2.90
C TRP A 53 4.02 5.54 2.26
N ASN A 54 5.16 5.84 2.88
CA ASN A 54 6.01 6.89 2.33
C ASN A 54 6.64 6.47 1.01
N ALA A 55 6.96 5.21 0.86
CA ALA A 55 7.59 4.73 -0.37
C ALA A 55 6.66 4.74 -1.56
N ILE A 56 5.35 4.59 -1.34
CA ILE A 56 4.42 4.53 -2.44
C ILE A 56 3.82 5.90 -2.78
N GLY A 57 4.48 6.96 -2.35
CA GLY A 57 4.14 8.29 -2.84
C GLY A 57 4.34 8.40 -4.34
N GLU A 58 5.23 7.60 -4.90
CA GLU A 58 5.38 7.46 -6.33
C GLU A 58 5.08 6.02 -6.67
N PRO A 59 4.75 5.72 -7.92
CA PRO A 59 4.48 4.33 -8.29
C PRO A 59 5.65 3.45 -7.93
N LYS A 60 5.38 2.32 -7.28
CA LYS A 60 6.43 1.45 -6.78
C LYS A 60 6.01 0.02 -6.99
N ARG A 61 6.92 -0.78 -7.55
CA ARG A 61 6.63 -2.20 -7.72
C ARG A 61 6.78 -2.90 -6.37
N VAL A 62 5.90 -3.80 -6.07
CA VAL A 62 5.92 -4.46 -4.77
C VAL A 62 7.24 -5.16 -4.51
N SER A 63 7.81 -5.83 -5.52
CA SER A 63 9.08 -6.52 -5.31
C SER A 63 10.20 -5.55 -4.96
N ASP A 64 10.19 -4.34 -5.53
CA ASP A 64 11.21 -3.35 -5.18
C ASP A 64 11.00 -2.85 -3.77
N LEU A 65 9.76 -2.70 -3.35
CA LEU A 65 9.46 -2.28 -2.01
C LEU A 65 9.92 -3.33 -1.01
N VAL A 66 9.70 -4.61 -1.31
CA VAL A 66 10.14 -5.69 -0.45
C VAL A 66 11.66 -5.70 -0.34
N ASP A 67 12.36 -5.46 -1.44
CA ASP A 67 13.82 -5.39 -1.41
C ASP A 67 14.29 -4.28 -0.48
N ASP A 68 13.66 -3.12 -0.56
CA ASP A 68 14.03 -2.00 0.30
C ASP A 68 13.78 -2.34 1.77
N LEU A 69 12.67 -2.98 2.06
CA LEU A 69 12.34 -3.29 3.44
C LEU A 69 13.27 -4.35 4.01
N THR A 70 13.66 -5.33 3.21
CA THR A 70 14.56 -6.37 3.71
C THR A 70 15.97 -5.83 3.94
N ARG A 71 16.32 -4.73 3.27
CA ARG A 71 17.62 -4.11 3.53
C ARG A 71 17.57 -3.29 4.82
N ASN A 72 16.43 -2.75 5.17
CA ASN A 72 16.33 -1.87 6.32
C ASN A 72 15.88 -2.58 7.59
N TYR A 73 15.26 -3.73 7.46
CA TYR A 73 14.78 -4.48 8.61
C TYR A 73 15.28 -5.91 8.52
N GLU A 74 15.49 -6.52 9.66
CA GLU A 74 15.97 -7.90 9.65
C GLU A 74 14.79 -8.81 9.56
N ILE A 75 14.32 -9.06 8.37
CA ILE A 75 13.19 -9.93 8.15
C ILE A 75 13.47 -10.67 6.87
N ASP A 76 13.15 -11.96 6.80
CA ASP A 76 13.45 -12.70 5.60
C ASP A 76 12.53 -12.25 4.46
N ALA A 77 13.02 -12.42 3.24
CA ALA A 77 12.33 -11.86 2.09
C ALA A 77 10.96 -12.45 1.88
N GLN A 78 10.78 -13.73 2.16
CA GLN A 78 9.51 -14.38 1.92
C GLN A 78 8.45 -13.89 2.89
N SER A 79 8.80 -13.75 4.15
CA SER A 79 7.86 -13.22 5.14
C SER A 79 7.55 -11.76 4.86
N CYS A 80 8.57 -11.01 4.46
CA CYS A 80 8.39 -9.60 4.15
C CYS A 80 7.43 -9.43 2.98
N GLU A 81 7.61 -10.24 1.94
CA GLU A 81 6.74 -10.14 0.78
C GLU A 81 5.31 -10.45 1.16
N ARG A 82 5.08 -11.50 1.93
CA ARG A 82 3.72 -11.86 2.28
C ARG A 82 3.07 -10.78 3.13
N GLN A 83 3.79 -10.27 4.11
CA GLN A 83 3.22 -9.26 4.98
C GLN A 83 2.98 -7.94 4.24
N THR A 84 3.88 -7.60 3.32
CA THR A 84 3.72 -6.40 2.53
C THR A 84 2.51 -6.52 1.61
N LEU A 85 2.34 -7.67 0.98
CA LEU A 85 1.20 -7.88 0.10
C LEU A 85 -0.10 -7.84 0.88
N ASP A 86 -0.14 -8.43 2.07
CA ASP A 86 -1.35 -8.40 2.88
C ASP A 86 -1.70 -6.97 3.27
N PHE A 87 -0.70 -6.20 3.66
CA PHE A 87 -0.92 -4.82 4.07
C PHE A 87 -1.41 -3.98 2.89
N LEU A 88 -0.75 -4.10 1.75
CA LEU A 88 -1.15 -3.31 0.58
C LEU A 88 -2.51 -3.74 0.06
N GLN A 89 -2.83 -5.02 0.16
CA GLN A 89 -4.14 -5.49 -0.28
C GLN A 89 -5.23 -4.88 0.59
N GLU A 90 -4.95 -4.76 1.89
CA GLU A 90 -5.90 -4.14 2.77
C GLU A 90 -6.08 -2.67 2.42
N LEU A 91 -4.99 -1.97 2.14
CA LEU A 91 -5.09 -0.58 1.74
C LEU A 91 -5.83 -0.42 0.42
N LEU A 92 -5.62 -1.35 -0.51
CA LEU A 92 -6.31 -1.30 -1.78
C LEU A 92 -7.82 -1.52 -1.58
N ASN A 93 -8.18 -2.46 -0.73
CA ASN A 93 -9.59 -2.73 -0.47
C ASN A 93 -10.28 -1.55 0.19
N GLU A 94 -9.52 -0.76 0.95
CA GLU A 94 -10.08 0.42 1.60
C GLU A 94 -10.00 1.67 0.73
N GLY A 95 -9.45 1.56 -0.46
CA GLY A 95 -9.38 2.71 -1.36
C GLY A 95 -8.25 3.67 -1.08
N LEU A 96 -7.25 3.25 -0.30
CA LEU A 96 -6.16 4.13 0.05
C LEU A 96 -5.01 4.08 -0.93
N VAL A 97 -4.91 3.01 -1.72
CA VAL A 97 -3.90 2.91 -2.77
C VAL A 97 -4.56 2.50 -4.07
N GLN A 98 -3.86 2.67 -5.14
CA GLN A 98 -4.33 2.27 -6.46
C GLN A 98 -3.23 1.50 -7.16
N VAL A 99 -3.64 0.67 -8.11
CA VAL A 99 -2.71 -0.12 -8.89
C VAL A 99 -2.42 0.64 -10.17
N LYS A 100 -1.14 0.78 -10.47
CA LYS A 100 -0.72 1.57 -11.62
C LYS A 100 -0.12 0.74 -12.73
N ASP A 101 -0.06 -0.57 -12.59
CA ASP A 101 0.50 -1.37 -13.60
C ASP A 101 -0.36 -1.27 -14.77
N GLY A 102 -0.02 -0.78 -15.71
CA GLY A 102 -0.70 -0.66 -16.78
C GLY A 102 -0.88 -1.86 -17.47
N PRO A 103 -1.56 -1.91 -18.37
CA PRO A 103 -1.83 -3.05 -19.03
C PRO A 103 -0.79 -3.19 -19.85
N THR A 104 -0.16 -3.82 -19.74
CA THR A 104 0.82 -3.96 -20.43
C THR A 104 0.54 -4.46 -21.51
N PRO A 105 0.81 -4.13 -22.27
CA PRO A 105 0.61 -4.62 -23.45
C PRO A 105 1.20 -5.63 -23.70
#